data_2c8b31cdadc8e63406615af563cead05
#
_entry.id   2c8b31cdadc8e63406615af563cead05
#
_cell.length_a   1.000
_cell.length_b   1.000
_cell.length_c   1.000
_cell.angle_alpha   90.00
_cell.angle_beta   90.00
_cell.angle_gamma   90.00
#
_symmetry.space_group_name_H-M   'P 1'
#
loop_
_entity.id
_entity.type
_entity.pdbx_description
1 polymer ?
#
loop_
_entity_poly.entity_id
_entity_poly.type
_entity_poly.pdbx_seq_one_letter_code
_entity_poly.pdbx_strand_id
1 'polypeptide(L)'
;AEKLYKATMSYMLAGDTKEDDNAILEMSLKLASIYAAQNQHKLAVAGYQFCILTLEEKIAKQKDLPEDVLSAEEKANTRLLLGMSLDSYARYLLSINELPAAQKMYEKALQISSDVQGETHPQSVVLMNDLATVLDAQGHHEEAHTYVRRAAELARDTQHPEEHMVLSNLAAILMHKEDFMQAKKVYKEALKQAQQKGDAASVKHIEEELAELAKRRKGSK
;
A
#
# COMPACT_ATOMS: atom_id res chain seq x y z
N ALA A 1 -19.97 -0.04 -12.20
CA ALA A 1 -19.26 -0.99 -11.37
C ALA A 1 -20.09 -1.39 -10.12
N GLU A 2 -20.54 -0.42 -9.27
CA GLU A 2 -21.26 -0.69 -8.00
C GLU A 2 -22.49 -1.61 -8.18
N LYS A 3 -23.40 -1.28 -9.09
CA LYS A 3 -24.61 -2.09 -9.36
C LYS A 3 -24.27 -3.51 -9.79
N LEU A 4 -23.19 -3.69 -10.55
CA LEU A 4 -22.76 -5.00 -11.01
C LEU A 4 -22.22 -5.85 -9.83
N TYR A 5 -21.35 -5.29 -8.99
CA TYR A 5 -20.85 -5.99 -7.80
C TYR A 5 -22.01 -6.41 -6.87
N LYS A 6 -22.95 -5.49 -6.57
CA LYS A 6 -24.12 -5.81 -5.74
C LYS A 6 -25.00 -6.92 -6.34
N ALA A 7 -25.25 -6.88 -7.64
CA ALA A 7 -26.05 -7.89 -8.32
C ALA A 7 -25.35 -9.26 -8.30
N THR A 8 -24.05 -9.29 -8.58
CA THR A 8 -23.25 -10.53 -8.54
C THR A 8 -23.20 -11.12 -7.13
N MET A 9 -22.94 -10.32 -6.10
CA MET A 9 -22.96 -10.77 -4.71
C MET A 9 -24.31 -11.32 -4.30
N SER A 10 -25.40 -10.62 -4.64
CA SER A 10 -26.76 -11.09 -4.36
C SER A 10 -27.06 -12.43 -5.04
N TYR A 11 -26.61 -12.61 -6.28
CA TYR A 11 -26.76 -13.87 -7.01
C TYR A 11 -25.97 -15.01 -6.35
N MET A 12 -24.70 -14.76 -5.95
CA MET A 12 -23.87 -15.75 -5.28
C MET A 12 -24.43 -16.14 -3.93
N LEU A 13 -24.88 -15.17 -3.12
CA LEU A 13 -25.46 -15.41 -1.79
C LEU A 13 -26.86 -16.07 -1.85
N ALA A 14 -27.61 -15.90 -2.95
CA ALA A 14 -28.85 -16.63 -3.17
C ALA A 14 -28.62 -18.11 -3.53
N GLY A 15 -27.39 -18.47 -3.92
CA GLY A 15 -26.92 -19.85 -4.07
C GLY A 15 -26.32 -20.37 -2.76
N ASP A 16 -25.41 -21.33 -2.87
CA ASP A 16 -24.78 -21.96 -1.70
C ASP A 16 -23.49 -21.26 -1.25
N THR A 17 -23.16 -20.07 -1.79
CA THR A 17 -21.93 -19.33 -1.45
C THR A 17 -22.08 -18.67 -0.09
N LYS A 18 -21.14 -18.92 0.81
CA LYS A 18 -21.12 -18.33 2.15
C LYS A 18 -20.67 -16.87 2.13
N GLU A 19 -21.12 -16.08 3.12
CA GLU A 19 -20.71 -14.67 3.28
C GLU A 19 -19.20 -14.50 3.50
N ASP A 20 -18.54 -15.50 4.09
CA ASP A 20 -17.09 -15.53 4.33
C ASP A 20 -16.29 -16.15 3.17
N ASP A 21 -16.90 -16.41 2.02
CA ASP A 21 -16.19 -16.84 0.83
C ASP A 21 -15.24 -15.74 0.33
N ASN A 22 -14.02 -16.13 -0.06
CA ASN A 22 -13.01 -15.16 -0.50
C ASN A 22 -13.47 -14.30 -1.70
N ALA A 23 -14.27 -14.87 -2.60
CA ALA A 23 -14.81 -14.11 -3.73
C ALA A 23 -15.84 -13.05 -3.28
N ILE A 24 -16.68 -13.37 -2.29
CA ILE A 24 -17.60 -12.40 -1.68
C ILE A 24 -16.82 -11.29 -0.98
N LEU A 25 -15.79 -11.64 -0.22
CA LEU A 25 -14.96 -10.67 0.51
C LEU A 25 -14.16 -9.77 -0.46
N GLU A 26 -13.64 -10.33 -1.56
CA GLU A 26 -12.97 -9.52 -2.59
C GLU A 26 -13.94 -8.53 -3.25
N MET A 27 -15.15 -8.95 -3.58
CA MET A 27 -16.18 -8.04 -4.11
C MET A 27 -16.58 -6.98 -3.10
N SER A 28 -16.70 -7.33 -1.82
CA SER A 28 -16.98 -6.40 -0.73
C SER A 28 -15.87 -5.36 -0.58
N LEU A 29 -14.61 -5.77 -0.71
CA LEU A 29 -13.45 -4.88 -0.72
C LEU A 29 -13.51 -3.89 -1.90
N LYS A 30 -13.85 -4.35 -3.10
CA LYS A 30 -14.03 -3.48 -4.26
C LYS A 30 -15.17 -2.48 -4.06
N LEU A 31 -16.28 -2.90 -3.45
CA LEU A 31 -17.39 -2.01 -3.11
C LEU A 31 -16.96 -0.94 -2.09
N ALA A 32 -16.22 -1.33 -1.04
CA ALA A 32 -15.68 -0.37 -0.08
C ALA A 32 -14.80 0.69 -0.75
N SER A 33 -13.94 0.27 -1.69
CA SER A 33 -13.10 1.18 -2.48
C SER A 33 -13.93 2.12 -3.38
N ILE A 34 -15.04 1.64 -3.95
CA ILE A 34 -15.98 2.47 -4.73
C ILE A 34 -16.64 3.50 -3.82
N TYR A 35 -17.09 3.12 -2.64
CA TYR A 35 -17.68 4.05 -1.67
C TYR A 35 -16.68 5.11 -1.19
N ALA A 36 -15.43 4.71 -0.98
CA ALA A 36 -14.34 5.63 -0.67
C ALA A 36 -14.16 6.69 -1.78
N ALA A 37 -14.10 6.25 -3.04
CA ALA A 37 -13.98 7.14 -4.20
C ALA A 37 -15.21 8.06 -4.41
N GLN A 38 -16.38 7.66 -3.90
CA GLN A 38 -17.61 8.44 -3.91
C GLN A 38 -17.79 9.34 -2.67
N ASN A 39 -16.79 9.42 -1.78
CA ASN A 39 -16.86 10.13 -0.50
C ASN A 39 -17.97 9.62 0.43
N GLN A 40 -18.42 8.38 0.27
CA GLN A 40 -19.40 7.73 1.14
C GLN A 40 -18.67 7.09 2.35
N HIS A 41 -18.08 7.94 3.20
CA HIS A 41 -17.14 7.55 4.27
C HIS A 41 -17.67 6.44 5.19
N LYS A 42 -18.92 6.52 5.63
CA LYS A 42 -19.52 5.51 6.54
C LYS A 42 -19.59 4.13 5.88
N LEU A 43 -19.98 4.07 4.61
CA LEU A 43 -20.05 2.80 3.87
C LEU A 43 -18.67 2.25 3.53
N ALA A 44 -17.72 3.12 3.19
CA ALA A 44 -16.34 2.73 2.94
C ALA A 44 -15.72 2.09 4.20
N VAL A 45 -15.78 2.77 5.35
CA VAL A 45 -15.25 2.25 6.63
C VAL A 45 -15.91 0.95 7.01
N ALA A 46 -17.25 0.88 6.96
CA ALA A 46 -17.97 -0.34 7.30
C ALA A 46 -17.57 -1.52 6.38
N GLY A 47 -17.42 -1.29 5.08
CA GLY A 47 -17.00 -2.31 4.12
C GLY A 47 -15.57 -2.80 4.35
N TYR A 48 -14.61 -1.90 4.58
CA TYR A 48 -13.23 -2.29 4.91
C TYR A 48 -13.14 -3.07 6.22
N GLN A 49 -13.82 -2.59 7.28
CA GLN A 49 -13.83 -3.28 8.58
C GLN A 49 -14.49 -4.64 8.49
N PHE A 50 -15.60 -4.77 7.75
CA PHE A 50 -16.25 -6.07 7.52
C PHE A 50 -15.27 -7.06 6.88
N CYS A 51 -14.58 -6.68 5.80
CA CYS A 51 -13.61 -7.56 5.13
C CYS A 51 -12.49 -7.98 6.08
N ILE A 52 -11.90 -7.02 6.81
CA ILE A 52 -10.76 -7.29 7.71
C ILE A 52 -11.18 -8.24 8.84
N LEU A 53 -12.27 -7.93 9.55
CA LEU A 53 -12.74 -8.75 10.68
C LEU A 53 -13.13 -10.16 10.25
N THR A 54 -13.87 -10.30 9.14
CA THR A 54 -14.27 -11.61 8.62
C THR A 54 -13.06 -12.45 8.20
N LEU A 55 -12.05 -11.81 7.58
CA LEU A 55 -10.82 -12.50 7.19
C LEU A 55 -9.96 -12.90 8.40
N GLU A 56 -9.85 -12.03 9.41
CA GLU A 56 -9.14 -12.36 10.66
C GLU A 56 -9.80 -13.55 11.37
N GLU A 57 -11.12 -13.56 11.48
CA GLU A 57 -11.88 -14.71 12.04
C GLU A 57 -11.70 -15.98 11.22
N LYS A 58 -11.77 -15.87 9.89
CA LYS A 58 -11.60 -17.00 8.98
C LYS A 58 -10.19 -17.59 9.12
N ILE A 59 -9.15 -16.77 9.15
CA ILE A 59 -7.76 -17.20 9.33
C ILE A 59 -7.59 -17.90 10.68
N ALA A 60 -8.19 -17.36 11.75
CA ALA A 60 -8.14 -17.99 13.07
C ALA A 60 -8.77 -19.38 13.06
N LYS A 61 -9.93 -19.57 12.40
CA LYS A 61 -10.57 -20.88 12.23
C LYS A 61 -9.76 -21.85 11.35
N GLN A 62 -9.04 -21.32 10.35
CA GLN A 62 -8.24 -22.14 9.42
C GLN A 62 -6.90 -22.59 9.98
N LYS A 63 -6.42 -21.94 11.06
CA LYS A 63 -5.06 -22.13 11.59
C LYS A 63 -4.77 -23.60 11.92
N ASP A 64 -5.70 -24.25 12.58
CA ASP A 64 -5.54 -25.61 13.10
C ASP A 64 -6.12 -26.69 12.16
N LEU A 65 -6.62 -26.30 10.97
CA LEU A 65 -7.11 -27.27 9.99
C LEU A 65 -5.94 -28.01 9.33
N PRO A 66 -6.03 -29.36 9.23
CA PRO A 66 -5.02 -30.15 8.53
C PRO A 66 -5.01 -29.85 7.01
N GLU A 67 -3.88 -30.15 6.35
CA GLU A 67 -3.68 -29.82 4.93
C GLU A 67 -4.57 -30.62 3.96
N ASP A 68 -5.05 -31.77 4.36
CA ASP A 68 -6.02 -32.57 3.61
C ASP A 68 -7.43 -31.96 3.62
N VAL A 69 -7.72 -31.08 4.59
CA VAL A 69 -8.98 -30.32 4.70
C VAL A 69 -8.88 -28.96 4.03
N LEU A 70 -7.74 -28.27 4.20
CA LEU A 70 -7.47 -26.95 3.61
C LEU A 70 -5.98 -26.81 3.29
N SER A 71 -5.67 -26.69 2.01
CA SER A 71 -4.29 -26.62 1.54
C SER A 71 -3.53 -25.38 2.07
N ALA A 72 -2.20 -25.49 2.12
CA ALA A 72 -1.35 -24.36 2.48
C ALA A 72 -1.53 -23.16 1.52
N GLU A 73 -1.80 -23.43 0.24
CA GLU A 73 -2.08 -22.39 -0.77
C GLU A 73 -3.38 -21.66 -0.48
N GLU A 74 -4.46 -22.35 -0.12
CA GLU A 74 -5.74 -21.74 0.23
C GLU A 74 -5.63 -20.89 1.51
N LYS A 75 -4.87 -21.37 2.51
CA LYS A 75 -4.57 -20.58 3.72
C LYS A 75 -3.77 -19.32 3.38
N ALA A 76 -2.76 -19.45 2.49
CA ALA A 76 -1.97 -18.32 2.01
C ALA A 76 -2.83 -17.30 1.25
N ASN A 77 -3.71 -17.75 0.36
CA ASN A 77 -4.62 -16.89 -0.40
C ASN A 77 -5.56 -16.10 0.51
N THR A 78 -6.08 -16.71 1.57
CA THR A 78 -6.92 -16.01 2.56
C THR A 78 -6.11 -14.94 3.31
N ARG A 79 -4.86 -15.24 3.69
CA ARG A 79 -3.94 -14.26 4.32
C ARG A 79 -3.61 -13.11 3.37
N LEU A 80 -3.35 -13.39 2.10
CA LEU A 80 -3.07 -12.35 1.10
C LEU A 80 -4.28 -11.45 0.87
N LEU A 81 -5.49 -11.99 0.86
CA LEU A 81 -6.70 -11.18 0.76
C LEU A 81 -6.87 -10.25 1.98
N LEU A 82 -6.49 -10.71 3.19
CA LEU A 82 -6.41 -9.84 4.36
C LEU A 82 -5.37 -8.73 4.14
N GLY A 83 -4.18 -9.05 3.65
CA GLY A 83 -3.14 -8.06 3.32
C GLY A 83 -3.63 -7.00 2.33
N MET A 84 -4.32 -7.40 1.27
CA MET A 84 -4.94 -6.50 0.29
C MET A 84 -6.03 -5.61 0.91
N SER A 85 -6.83 -6.16 1.83
CA SER A 85 -7.89 -5.42 2.53
C SER A 85 -7.29 -4.36 3.45
N LEU A 86 -6.22 -4.71 4.17
CA LEU A 86 -5.47 -3.80 5.05
C LEU A 86 -4.79 -2.68 4.25
N ASP A 87 -4.13 -3.00 3.12
CA ASP A 87 -3.52 -2.01 2.22
C ASP A 87 -4.57 -1.03 1.68
N SER A 88 -5.68 -1.55 1.16
CA SER A 88 -6.76 -0.71 0.62
C SER A 88 -7.36 0.22 1.69
N TYR A 89 -7.54 -0.28 2.91
CA TYR A 89 -8.03 0.53 4.02
C TYR A 89 -6.98 1.54 4.49
N ALA A 90 -5.70 1.18 4.52
CA ALA A 90 -4.61 2.09 4.87
C ALA A 90 -4.54 3.28 3.89
N ARG A 91 -4.62 3.03 2.58
CA ARG A 91 -4.67 4.09 1.55
C ARG A 91 -5.85 5.03 1.76
N TYR A 92 -7.02 4.48 2.07
CA TYR A 92 -8.19 5.30 2.38
C TYR A 92 -7.97 6.14 3.64
N LEU A 93 -7.46 5.56 4.73
CA LEU A 93 -7.15 6.26 5.97
C LEU A 93 -6.13 7.38 5.77
N LEU A 94 -5.09 7.12 4.97
CA LEU A 94 -4.11 8.14 4.58
C LEU A 94 -4.79 9.29 3.82
N SER A 95 -5.71 9.01 2.91
CA SER A 95 -6.42 10.03 2.12
C SER A 95 -7.31 10.96 2.96
N ILE A 96 -7.76 10.50 4.12
CA ILE A 96 -8.54 11.28 5.09
C ILE A 96 -7.71 11.75 6.28
N ASN A 97 -6.38 11.66 6.19
CA ASN A 97 -5.41 12.11 7.20
C ASN A 97 -5.49 11.38 8.56
N GLU A 98 -6.01 10.15 8.58
CA GLU A 98 -6.02 9.28 9.76
C GLU A 98 -4.69 8.48 9.85
N LEU A 99 -3.57 9.22 10.02
CA LEU A 99 -2.21 8.72 9.88
C LEU A 99 -1.86 7.57 10.85
N PRO A 100 -2.18 7.63 12.17
CA PRO A 100 -1.85 6.53 13.08
C PRO A 100 -2.61 5.23 12.77
N ALA A 101 -3.84 5.36 12.25
CA ALA A 101 -4.62 4.20 11.85
C ALA A 101 -4.09 3.60 10.52
N ALA A 102 -3.73 4.45 9.56
CA ALA A 102 -3.10 4.05 8.31
C ALA A 102 -1.79 3.29 8.56
N GLN A 103 -0.92 3.80 9.44
CA GLN A 103 0.32 3.14 9.82
C GLN A 103 0.08 1.70 10.30
N LYS A 104 -0.83 1.52 11.26
CA LYS A 104 -1.14 0.17 11.80
C LYS A 104 -1.62 -0.81 10.71
N MET A 105 -2.40 -0.32 9.75
CA MET A 105 -2.88 -1.17 8.65
C MET A 105 -1.74 -1.53 7.70
N TYR A 106 -0.87 -0.59 7.34
CA TYR A 106 0.31 -0.87 6.50
C TYR A 106 1.30 -1.81 7.19
N GLU A 107 1.58 -1.64 8.48
CA GLU A 107 2.45 -2.55 9.25
C GLU A 107 1.94 -3.99 9.20
N LYS A 108 0.63 -4.20 9.45
CA LYS A 108 0.02 -5.53 9.36
C LYS A 108 0.05 -6.09 7.93
N ALA A 109 -0.24 -5.25 6.92
CA ALA A 109 -0.20 -5.67 5.53
C ALA A 109 1.22 -6.09 5.10
N LEU A 110 2.23 -5.31 5.48
CA LEU A 110 3.64 -5.59 5.21
C LEU A 110 4.09 -6.90 5.87
N GLN A 111 3.70 -7.12 7.13
CA GLN A 111 4.00 -8.38 7.82
C GLN A 111 3.42 -9.59 7.07
N ILE A 112 2.15 -9.51 6.65
CA ILE A 112 1.50 -10.59 5.88
C ILE A 112 2.20 -10.84 4.54
N SER A 113 2.51 -9.76 3.80
CA SER A 113 3.20 -9.87 2.50
C SER A 113 4.58 -10.51 2.67
N SER A 114 5.35 -10.06 3.65
CA SER A 114 6.68 -10.59 3.94
C SER A 114 6.64 -12.07 4.38
N ASP A 115 5.66 -12.45 5.21
CA ASP A 115 5.50 -13.83 5.68
C ASP A 115 5.09 -14.80 4.57
N VAL A 116 4.21 -14.37 3.65
CA VAL A 116 3.61 -15.26 2.66
C VAL A 116 4.38 -15.25 1.34
N GLN A 117 4.84 -14.08 0.90
CA GLN A 117 5.46 -13.88 -0.41
C GLN A 117 6.97 -13.60 -0.32
N GLY A 118 7.46 -13.20 0.85
CA GLY A 118 8.84 -12.79 1.08
C GLY A 118 9.06 -11.27 0.95
N GLU A 119 10.14 -10.80 1.58
CA GLU A 119 10.49 -9.37 1.63
C GLU A 119 10.80 -8.80 0.23
N THR A 120 11.34 -9.62 -0.66
CA THR A 120 11.70 -9.22 -2.03
C THR A 120 10.53 -9.20 -3.00
N HIS A 121 9.34 -9.62 -2.59
CA HIS A 121 8.16 -9.59 -3.43
C HIS A 121 7.77 -8.14 -3.77
N PRO A 122 7.36 -7.84 -5.02
CA PRO A 122 7.01 -6.47 -5.42
C PRO A 122 6.02 -5.78 -4.49
N GLN A 123 5.01 -6.50 -3.98
CA GLN A 123 4.03 -5.95 -3.05
C GLN A 123 4.66 -5.53 -1.71
N SER A 124 5.64 -6.28 -1.19
CA SER A 124 6.36 -5.91 0.04
C SER A 124 7.13 -4.60 -0.14
N VAL A 125 7.77 -4.41 -1.30
CA VAL A 125 8.46 -3.16 -1.66
C VAL A 125 7.51 -1.97 -1.68
N VAL A 126 6.34 -2.14 -2.30
CA VAL A 126 5.29 -1.09 -2.34
C VAL A 126 4.81 -0.75 -0.93
N LEU A 127 4.51 -1.76 -0.11
CA LEU A 127 4.03 -1.56 1.26
C LEU A 127 5.07 -0.87 2.16
N MET A 128 6.37 -1.18 2.01
CA MET A 128 7.44 -0.46 2.71
C MET A 128 7.48 1.02 2.31
N ASN A 129 7.34 1.30 1.02
CA ASN A 129 7.31 2.66 0.50
C ASN A 129 6.08 3.44 1.02
N ASP A 130 4.92 2.83 1.03
CA ASP A 130 3.68 3.47 1.50
C ASP A 130 3.71 3.69 3.02
N LEU A 131 4.25 2.74 3.79
CA LEU A 131 4.47 2.90 5.23
C LEU A 131 5.44 4.05 5.52
N ALA A 132 6.52 4.17 4.75
CA ALA A 132 7.46 5.27 4.87
C ALA A 132 6.77 6.63 4.62
N THR A 133 5.87 6.70 3.65
CA THR A 133 5.08 7.91 3.36
C THR A 133 4.23 8.33 4.56
N VAL A 134 3.58 7.37 5.22
CA VAL A 134 2.76 7.66 6.42
C VAL A 134 3.62 8.11 7.60
N LEU A 135 4.75 7.44 7.83
CA LEU A 135 5.68 7.79 8.90
C LEU A 135 6.27 9.21 8.69
N ASP A 136 6.63 9.52 7.46
CA ASP A 136 7.14 10.84 7.09
C ASP A 136 6.09 11.94 7.33
N ALA A 137 4.83 11.69 6.95
CA ALA A 137 3.71 12.59 7.20
C ALA A 137 3.41 12.80 8.71
N GLN A 138 3.80 11.85 9.56
CA GLN A 138 3.74 11.97 11.02
C GLN A 138 4.96 12.69 11.64
N GLY A 139 5.96 13.04 10.84
CA GLY A 139 7.22 13.63 11.29
C GLY A 139 8.25 12.61 11.79
N HIS A 140 7.99 11.32 11.62
CA HIS A 140 8.91 10.22 11.98
C HIS A 140 9.94 9.99 10.87
N HIS A 141 10.68 11.04 10.49
CA HIS A 141 11.54 11.04 9.31
C HIS A 141 12.67 10.01 9.35
N GLU A 142 13.22 9.69 10.52
CA GLU A 142 14.28 8.68 10.66
C GLU A 142 13.76 7.26 10.40
N GLU A 143 12.59 6.96 10.93
CA GLU A 143 11.95 5.65 10.72
C GLU A 143 11.47 5.52 9.28
N ALA A 144 10.85 6.56 8.74
CA ALA A 144 10.46 6.66 7.34
C ALA A 144 11.65 6.41 6.40
N HIS A 145 12.78 7.05 6.67
CA HIS A 145 14.01 6.86 5.92
C HIS A 145 14.52 5.41 5.93
N THR A 146 14.39 4.73 7.08
CA THR A 146 14.80 3.32 7.20
C THR A 146 13.98 2.43 6.26
N TYR A 147 12.66 2.57 6.27
CA TYR A 147 11.78 1.79 5.40
C TYR A 147 11.96 2.10 3.91
N VAL A 148 11.99 3.39 3.54
CA VAL A 148 12.10 3.76 2.12
C VAL A 148 13.46 3.42 1.54
N ARG A 149 14.53 3.50 2.33
CA ARG A 149 15.88 3.07 1.90
C ARG A 149 15.89 1.58 1.61
N ARG A 150 15.31 0.77 2.50
CA ARG A 150 15.20 -0.67 2.28
C ARG A 150 14.34 -0.99 1.05
N ALA A 151 13.23 -0.29 0.86
CA ALA A 151 12.39 -0.42 -0.33
C ALA A 151 13.18 -0.08 -1.60
N ALA A 152 13.99 0.99 -1.59
CA ALA A 152 14.80 1.40 -2.73
C ALA A 152 15.90 0.40 -3.08
N GLU A 153 16.57 -0.20 -2.06
CA GLU A 153 17.54 -1.28 -2.26
C GLU A 153 16.87 -2.48 -2.95
N LEU A 154 15.75 -2.96 -2.40
CA LEU A 154 15.00 -4.09 -2.95
C LEU A 154 14.43 -3.78 -4.35
N ALA A 155 13.91 -2.57 -4.56
CA ALA A 155 13.39 -2.16 -5.86
C ALA A 155 14.47 -2.20 -6.95
N ARG A 156 15.70 -1.79 -6.61
CA ARG A 156 16.85 -1.84 -7.53
C ARG A 156 17.27 -3.29 -7.79
N ASP A 157 17.43 -4.09 -6.74
CA ASP A 157 17.90 -5.48 -6.84
C ASP A 157 16.93 -6.36 -7.64
N THR A 158 15.64 -6.11 -7.52
CA THR A 158 14.57 -6.84 -8.22
C THR A 158 14.15 -6.20 -9.55
N GLN A 159 14.75 -5.07 -9.95
CA GLN A 159 14.35 -4.29 -11.12
C GLN A 159 12.84 -3.94 -11.09
N HIS A 160 12.37 -3.47 -9.93
CA HIS A 160 10.97 -3.18 -9.70
C HIS A 160 10.43 -2.15 -10.71
N PRO A 161 9.24 -2.36 -11.30
CA PRO A 161 8.69 -1.45 -12.31
C PRO A 161 8.48 -0.01 -11.79
N GLU A 162 8.27 0.17 -10.49
CA GLU A 162 8.03 1.48 -9.86
C GLU A 162 9.26 2.01 -9.08
N GLU A 163 10.48 1.52 -9.36
CA GLU A 163 11.71 1.96 -8.68
C GLU A 163 11.84 3.49 -8.65
N HIS A 164 11.52 4.17 -9.76
CA HIS A 164 11.57 5.63 -9.84
C HIS A 164 10.63 6.34 -8.85
N MET A 165 9.49 5.74 -8.52
CA MET A 165 8.55 6.28 -7.51
C MET A 165 9.11 6.10 -6.10
N VAL A 166 9.69 4.94 -5.80
CA VAL A 166 10.34 4.67 -4.52
C VAL A 166 11.53 5.63 -4.31
N LEU A 167 12.35 5.85 -5.35
CA LEU A 167 13.46 6.82 -5.31
C LEU A 167 12.97 8.25 -5.12
N SER A 168 11.86 8.63 -5.75
CA SER A 168 11.26 9.96 -5.56
C SER A 168 10.84 10.17 -4.11
N ASN A 169 10.19 9.16 -3.50
CA ASN A 169 9.80 9.21 -2.09
C ASN A 169 11.02 9.24 -1.14
N LEU A 170 12.06 8.45 -1.42
CA LEU A 170 13.32 8.52 -0.67
C LEU A 170 13.92 9.92 -0.71
N ALA A 171 13.91 10.58 -1.87
CA ALA A 171 14.43 11.93 -2.00
C ALA A 171 13.57 12.96 -1.23
N ALA A 172 12.25 12.82 -1.20
CA ALA A 172 11.35 13.66 -0.41
C ALA A 172 11.63 13.53 1.09
N ILE A 173 11.78 12.31 1.59
CA ILE A 173 12.12 12.06 3.01
C ILE A 173 13.51 12.62 3.35
N LEU A 174 14.50 12.50 2.46
CA LEU A 174 15.81 13.13 2.64
C LEU A 174 15.73 14.67 2.68
N MET A 175 14.78 15.29 1.95
CA MET A 175 14.53 16.73 2.06
C MET A 175 13.98 17.12 3.44
N HIS A 176 13.08 16.33 4.03
CA HIS A 176 12.58 16.58 5.38
C HIS A 176 13.66 16.40 6.46
N LYS A 177 14.63 15.50 6.20
CA LYS A 177 15.85 15.33 7.02
C LYS A 177 16.92 16.41 6.77
N GLU A 178 16.66 17.38 5.91
CA GLU A 178 17.60 18.43 5.49
C GLU A 178 18.87 17.93 4.77
N ASP A 179 18.89 16.66 4.33
CA ASP A 179 19.97 16.13 3.49
C ASP A 179 19.75 16.50 2.01
N PHE A 180 19.81 17.81 1.73
CA PHE A 180 19.55 18.36 0.40
C PHE A 180 20.54 17.87 -0.68
N MET A 181 21.74 17.46 -0.28
CA MET A 181 22.73 16.98 -1.25
C MET A 181 22.37 15.59 -1.75
N GLN A 182 22.01 14.68 -0.84
CA GLN A 182 21.56 13.34 -1.19
C GLN A 182 20.19 13.38 -1.88
N ALA A 183 19.24 14.17 -1.36
CA ALA A 183 17.93 14.36 -1.97
C ALA A 183 18.05 14.74 -3.46
N LYS A 184 18.89 15.73 -3.78
CA LYS A 184 19.14 16.17 -5.16
C LYS A 184 19.68 15.05 -6.05
N LYS A 185 20.59 14.22 -5.52
CA LYS A 185 21.18 13.10 -6.27
C LYS A 185 20.14 12.07 -6.59
N VAL A 186 19.34 11.68 -5.59
CA VAL A 186 18.30 10.66 -5.72
C VAL A 186 17.15 11.11 -6.62
N TYR A 187 16.69 12.37 -6.50
CA TYR A 187 15.71 12.93 -7.44
C TYR A 187 16.18 12.92 -8.89
N LYS A 188 17.46 13.21 -9.17
CA LYS A 188 17.99 13.14 -10.53
C LYS A 188 18.00 11.71 -11.08
N GLU A 189 18.29 10.73 -10.23
CA GLU A 189 18.22 9.32 -10.60
C GLU A 189 16.76 8.90 -10.91
N ALA A 190 15.82 9.25 -10.03
CA ALA A 190 14.39 9.02 -10.22
C ALA A 190 13.88 9.69 -11.51
N LEU A 191 14.25 10.94 -11.76
CA LEU A 191 13.86 11.68 -12.96
C LEU A 191 14.33 10.97 -14.24
N LYS A 192 15.58 10.53 -14.28
CA LYS A 192 16.13 9.80 -15.42
C LYS A 192 15.35 8.52 -15.70
N GLN A 193 15.01 7.75 -14.66
CA GLN A 193 14.24 6.52 -14.81
C GLN A 193 12.79 6.80 -15.26
N ALA A 194 12.12 7.82 -14.67
CA ALA A 194 10.77 8.21 -15.06
C ALA A 194 10.72 8.65 -16.54
N GLN A 195 11.72 9.41 -17.00
CA GLN A 195 11.85 9.81 -18.42
C GLN A 195 12.04 8.60 -19.34
N GLN A 196 12.87 7.63 -18.96
CA GLN A 196 13.09 6.41 -19.73
C GLN A 196 11.83 5.55 -19.86
N LYS A 197 10.97 5.58 -18.83
CA LYS A 197 9.68 4.88 -18.82
C LYS A 197 8.55 5.64 -19.50
N GLY A 198 8.75 6.92 -19.81
CA GLY A 198 7.69 7.76 -20.38
C GLY A 198 6.61 8.16 -19.37
N ASP A 199 6.88 8.06 -18.05
CA ASP A 199 5.95 8.46 -17.01
C ASP A 199 5.94 9.97 -16.81
N ALA A 200 5.15 10.65 -17.63
CA ALA A 200 5.05 12.11 -17.64
C ALA A 200 4.56 12.70 -16.31
N ALA A 201 3.74 11.96 -15.55
CA ALA A 201 3.23 12.42 -14.25
C ALA A 201 4.36 12.45 -13.20
N SER A 202 5.13 11.37 -13.09
CA SER A 202 6.30 11.31 -12.21
C SER A 202 7.38 12.30 -12.63
N VAL A 203 7.65 12.48 -13.92
CA VAL A 203 8.60 13.48 -14.43
C VAL A 203 8.23 14.87 -13.95
N LYS A 204 6.98 15.30 -14.17
CA LYS A 204 6.49 16.62 -13.75
C LYS A 204 6.63 16.81 -12.23
N HIS A 205 6.18 15.83 -11.46
CA HIS A 205 6.26 15.88 -9.99
C HIS A 205 7.72 16.03 -9.51
N ILE A 206 8.64 15.22 -10.03
CA ILE A 206 10.04 15.25 -9.61
C ILE A 206 10.72 16.58 -10.01
N GLU A 207 10.35 17.16 -11.15
CA GLU A 207 10.85 18.47 -11.57
C GLU A 207 10.37 19.59 -10.62
N GLU A 208 9.12 19.54 -10.18
CA GLU A 208 8.56 20.46 -9.18
C GLU A 208 9.30 20.34 -7.84
N GLU A 209 9.57 19.13 -7.37
CA GLU A 209 10.34 18.86 -6.14
C GLU A 209 11.80 19.34 -6.24
N LEU A 210 12.46 19.12 -7.38
CA LEU A 210 13.80 19.64 -7.62
C LEU A 210 13.86 21.18 -7.61
N ALA A 211 12.81 21.83 -8.11
CA ALA A 211 12.69 23.30 -8.06
C ALA A 211 12.50 23.80 -6.63
N GLU A 212 11.69 23.12 -5.82
CA GLU A 212 11.50 23.44 -4.41
C GLU A 212 12.79 23.24 -3.59
N LEU A 213 13.50 22.13 -3.81
CA LEU A 213 14.82 21.89 -3.22
C LEU A 213 15.81 23.03 -3.54
N ALA A 214 15.79 23.53 -4.78
CA ALA A 214 16.67 24.63 -5.17
C ALA A 214 16.35 25.94 -4.43
N LYS A 215 15.07 26.20 -4.09
CA LYS A 215 14.66 27.37 -3.29
C LYS A 215 15.10 27.23 -1.83
N ARG A 216 14.86 26.08 -1.18
CA ARG A 216 15.24 25.82 0.22
C ARG A 216 16.75 25.98 0.43
N ARG A 217 17.56 25.45 -0.45
CA ARG A 217 19.04 25.63 -0.40
C ARG A 217 19.52 27.07 -0.52
N LYS A 218 18.76 27.96 -1.17
CA LYS A 218 19.10 29.39 -1.26
C LYS A 218 18.73 30.15 0.02
N GLY A 219 17.66 29.72 0.70
CA GLY A 219 17.21 30.33 1.96
C GLY A 219 18.01 29.89 3.19
N SER A 220 18.80 28.81 3.09
CA SER A 220 19.66 28.29 4.18
C SER A 220 21.11 28.84 4.12
N LYS A 221 21.38 29.81 3.25
CA LYS A 221 22.63 30.59 3.16
C LYS A 221 22.40 32.02 3.64
#